data_3152e4bc6d93f84d1e9daf7c0bb10f89
#
_entry.id   3152e4bc6d93f84d1e9daf7c0bb10f89
#
_cell.length_a   1.000
_cell.length_b   1.000
_cell.length_c   1.000
_cell.angle_alpha   90.00
_cell.angle_beta   90.00
_cell.angle_gamma   90.00
#
_symmetry.space_group_name_H-M   'P 1'
#
loop_
_entity.id
_entity.type
_entity.pdbx_description
1 polymer ?
#
loop_
_entity_poly.entity_id
_entity_poly.type
_entity_poly.pdbx_seq_one_letter_code
_entity_poly.pdbx_strand_id
1 'polypeptide(L)'
;MSIYLSRETLGSLPDNVSRPQYNYNDLEPGIIHIGYGNFHRAHQSLYLEDLFNKGLNLDWAVVGSGVRPNDSKIRETLKKQDFLTTVVELQPGANNARVTSPLVDFLPVEKGNISLVNALSSPWARIVSLTITEGGYYIDPSTGEFDSECPEMIVDAENSNQPISVFGALVLSLKQRRKAGVPPFTLMSCDNLPANGDITKKVVVGFANMIDSDLAQWIEGEVAFPNGMVDRITPTTTERERNKLLKNFGIEDKCPVFCEPFRQWVLEDHFPMGRPALEEVGVIFTDKVSAFELMKIRILNGGHATIAYPAALLDIHFVHDAMSNDLIKRFLEKVETEEIIPLIPPVPETDLMSYFKLIQERFSNPDICDTIPRLCQDGSNRQPKFILPSIEERLRRGLDVCGLALEIALWCRYCYGESESGESIFLDDNKSEQLRNNSLEARVDPLVFIGMEEIFGELGEHPVFRERFSDALNSIWSDGVEKTLENYLQF
;
A
#
# COMPACT_ATOMS: atom_id res chain seq x y z
N MET A 1 -33.90 10.90 -10.17
CA MET A 1 -34.12 9.45 -9.99
C MET A 1 -32.75 8.83 -9.78
N SER A 2 -32.64 7.92 -8.83
CA SER A 2 -31.39 7.14 -8.66
C SER A 2 -31.38 5.98 -9.66
N ILE A 3 -30.18 5.64 -10.13
CA ILE A 3 -29.94 4.52 -11.04
C ILE A 3 -29.18 3.47 -10.25
N TYR A 4 -29.81 2.31 -10.03
CA TYR A 4 -29.12 1.15 -9.44
C TYR A 4 -28.12 0.59 -10.48
N LEU A 5 -26.88 0.39 -10.06
CA LEU A 5 -25.81 -0.07 -10.95
C LEU A 5 -26.04 -1.54 -11.36
N SER A 6 -26.23 -1.78 -12.63
CA SER A 6 -26.33 -3.08 -13.28
C SER A 6 -25.98 -2.96 -14.76
N ARG A 7 -25.75 -4.07 -15.46
CA ARG A 7 -25.52 -4.05 -16.92
C ARG A 7 -26.70 -3.51 -17.70
N GLU A 8 -27.93 -3.78 -17.26
CA GLU A 8 -29.14 -3.28 -17.88
C GLU A 8 -29.25 -1.76 -17.80
N THR A 9 -28.71 -1.17 -16.75
CA THR A 9 -28.79 0.27 -16.48
C THR A 9 -27.61 1.08 -16.99
N LEU A 10 -26.53 0.43 -17.49
CA LEU A 10 -25.34 1.13 -18.01
C LEU A 10 -25.69 2.19 -19.07
N GLY A 11 -26.65 1.89 -19.97
CA GLY A 11 -27.09 2.81 -20.99
C GLY A 11 -27.84 4.06 -20.48
N SER A 12 -28.34 4.01 -19.24
CA SER A 12 -29.10 5.08 -18.58
C SER A 12 -28.22 5.96 -17.68
N LEU A 13 -26.92 5.66 -17.53
CA LEU A 13 -26.00 6.46 -16.73
C LEU A 13 -25.83 7.86 -17.32
N PRO A 14 -25.63 8.91 -16.50
CA PRO A 14 -25.38 10.27 -16.97
C PRO A 14 -24.19 10.34 -17.94
N ASP A 15 -24.22 11.29 -18.87
CA ASP A 15 -23.16 11.44 -19.89
C ASP A 15 -21.78 11.78 -19.32
N ASN A 16 -21.73 12.36 -18.12
CA ASN A 16 -20.50 12.66 -17.40
C ASN A 16 -19.93 11.44 -16.62
N VAL A 17 -20.51 10.25 -16.80
CA VAL A 17 -20.01 9.00 -16.23
C VAL A 17 -19.46 8.11 -17.34
N SER A 18 -18.16 7.86 -17.32
CA SER A 18 -17.54 6.95 -18.28
C SER A 18 -17.98 5.51 -18.02
N ARG A 19 -18.13 4.74 -19.08
CA ARG A 19 -18.61 3.35 -19.04
C ARG A 19 -17.80 2.45 -19.97
N PRO A 20 -17.77 1.13 -19.75
CA PRO A 20 -17.12 0.17 -20.64
C PRO A 20 -17.57 0.34 -22.08
N GLN A 21 -16.63 0.33 -23.04
CA GLN A 21 -16.89 0.45 -24.48
C GLN A 21 -16.77 -0.89 -25.22
N TYR A 22 -16.41 -1.96 -24.51
CA TYR A 22 -16.29 -3.31 -25.05
C TYR A 22 -17.54 -4.15 -24.71
N ASN A 23 -17.72 -5.24 -25.45
CA ASN A 23 -18.77 -6.20 -25.13
C ASN A 23 -18.29 -7.13 -24.02
N TYR A 24 -18.96 -7.11 -22.89
CA TYR A 24 -18.66 -7.97 -21.74
C TYR A 24 -18.63 -9.48 -22.09
N ASN A 25 -19.46 -9.93 -23.02
CA ASN A 25 -19.51 -11.34 -23.40
C ASN A 25 -18.27 -11.81 -24.16
N ASP A 26 -17.41 -10.89 -24.59
CA ASP A 26 -16.14 -11.20 -25.26
C ASP A 26 -14.99 -11.36 -24.26
N LEU A 27 -15.24 -11.13 -22.97
CA LEU A 27 -14.26 -11.27 -21.90
C LEU A 27 -14.08 -12.75 -21.54
N GLU A 28 -12.83 -13.19 -21.54
CA GLU A 28 -12.41 -14.50 -21.04
C GLU A 28 -11.48 -14.36 -19.83
N PRO A 29 -11.58 -15.21 -18.81
CA PRO A 29 -10.74 -15.10 -17.62
C PRO A 29 -9.30 -15.51 -17.91
N GLY A 30 -8.35 -14.75 -17.38
CA GLY A 30 -6.91 -15.02 -17.43
C GLY A 30 -6.21 -14.78 -16.12
N ILE A 31 -6.84 -13.99 -15.24
CA ILE A 31 -6.30 -13.57 -13.94
C ILE A 31 -7.23 -14.02 -12.82
N ILE A 32 -6.65 -14.60 -11.76
CA ILE A 32 -7.33 -14.76 -10.47
C ILE A 32 -6.75 -13.70 -9.52
N HIS A 33 -7.62 -12.87 -8.94
CA HIS A 33 -7.21 -11.89 -7.94
C HIS A 33 -7.74 -12.27 -6.55
N ILE A 34 -6.82 -12.43 -5.58
CA ILE A 34 -7.16 -12.77 -4.19
C ILE A 34 -7.04 -11.52 -3.34
N GLY A 35 -8.12 -11.18 -2.60
CA GLY A 35 -8.21 -9.95 -1.82
C GLY A 35 -8.82 -8.79 -2.61
N TYR A 36 -9.93 -9.03 -3.31
CA TYR A 36 -10.60 -8.07 -4.21
C TYR A 36 -11.20 -6.88 -3.44
N GLY A 37 -10.32 -6.03 -2.89
CA GLY A 37 -10.65 -4.86 -2.09
C GLY A 37 -10.76 -3.54 -2.88
N ASN A 38 -10.78 -2.43 -2.12
CA ASN A 38 -10.85 -1.09 -2.72
C ASN A 38 -9.63 -0.79 -3.59
N PHE A 39 -8.43 -1.15 -3.13
CA PHE A 39 -7.20 -0.85 -3.84
C PHE A 39 -7.16 -1.52 -5.22
N HIS A 40 -7.43 -2.83 -5.31
CA HIS A 40 -7.48 -3.51 -6.60
C HIS A 40 -8.45 -2.85 -7.58
N ARG A 41 -9.68 -2.52 -7.11
CA ARG A 41 -10.72 -1.89 -7.92
C ARG A 41 -10.36 -0.48 -8.37
N ALA A 42 -9.60 0.26 -7.55
CA ALA A 42 -9.08 1.58 -7.88
C ALA A 42 -7.78 1.57 -8.69
N HIS A 43 -7.08 0.45 -8.80
CA HIS A 43 -5.76 0.38 -9.41
C HIS A 43 -5.70 -0.63 -10.56
N GLN A 44 -5.47 -1.92 -10.29
CA GLN A 44 -5.29 -2.94 -11.33
C GLN A 44 -6.51 -3.04 -12.26
N SER A 45 -7.72 -2.99 -11.69
CA SER A 45 -8.96 -3.01 -12.48
C SER A 45 -9.06 -1.87 -13.49
N LEU A 46 -8.51 -0.69 -13.17
CA LEU A 46 -8.54 0.45 -14.09
C LEU A 46 -7.57 0.31 -15.25
N TYR A 47 -6.41 -0.28 -15.03
CA TYR A 47 -5.48 -0.58 -16.13
C TYR A 47 -6.08 -1.60 -17.09
N LEU A 48 -6.72 -2.66 -16.57
CA LEU A 48 -7.42 -3.64 -17.40
C LEU A 48 -8.62 -3.03 -18.13
N GLU A 49 -9.43 -2.20 -17.44
CA GLU A 49 -10.54 -1.48 -18.05
C GLU A 49 -10.08 -0.59 -19.21
N ASP A 50 -8.97 0.14 -19.05
CA ASP A 50 -8.42 0.99 -20.10
C ASP A 50 -7.91 0.15 -21.29
N LEU A 51 -7.31 -1.02 -21.02
CA LEU A 51 -6.84 -1.93 -22.03
C LEU A 51 -8.00 -2.55 -22.83
N PHE A 52 -9.05 -3.00 -22.13
CA PHE A 52 -10.25 -3.56 -22.74
C PHE A 52 -11.02 -2.53 -23.58
N ASN A 53 -11.07 -1.27 -23.13
CA ASN A 53 -11.63 -0.17 -23.90
C ASN A 53 -10.87 0.13 -25.20
N LYS A 54 -9.60 -0.30 -25.31
CA LYS A 54 -8.84 -0.30 -26.57
C LYS A 54 -9.09 -1.54 -27.44
N GLY A 55 -9.92 -2.47 -26.98
CA GLY A 55 -10.16 -3.75 -27.66
C GLY A 55 -9.00 -4.73 -27.56
N LEU A 56 -8.11 -4.55 -26.58
CA LEU A 56 -6.90 -5.37 -26.41
C LEU A 56 -7.07 -6.35 -25.25
N ASN A 57 -6.55 -7.56 -25.41
CA ASN A 57 -6.38 -8.57 -24.35
C ASN A 57 -7.68 -8.91 -23.57
N LEU A 58 -8.80 -9.03 -24.25
CA LEU A 58 -10.09 -9.39 -23.65
C LEU A 58 -10.08 -10.77 -22.97
N ASP A 59 -9.07 -11.59 -23.25
CA ASP A 59 -8.80 -12.91 -22.66
C ASP A 59 -8.04 -12.84 -21.32
N TRP A 60 -7.96 -11.64 -20.69
CA TRP A 60 -7.30 -11.40 -19.41
C TRP A 60 -8.25 -10.80 -18.35
N ALA A 61 -9.53 -11.13 -18.44
CA ALA A 61 -10.50 -10.73 -17.43
C ALA A 61 -10.18 -11.36 -16.07
N VAL A 62 -10.72 -10.73 -15.02
CA VAL A 62 -10.44 -11.09 -13.63
C VAL A 62 -11.53 -11.97 -13.06
N VAL A 63 -11.15 -13.03 -12.37
CA VAL A 63 -11.97 -13.75 -11.42
C VAL A 63 -11.52 -13.35 -10.00
N GLY A 64 -12.40 -12.73 -9.24
CA GLY A 64 -12.14 -12.32 -7.86
C GLY A 64 -12.21 -13.50 -6.89
N SER A 65 -11.45 -13.41 -5.81
CA SER A 65 -11.49 -14.40 -4.72
C SER A 65 -11.06 -13.78 -3.39
N GLY A 66 -11.28 -14.52 -2.35
CA GLY A 66 -10.78 -14.31 -1.00
C GLY A 66 -11.01 -15.55 -0.17
N VAL A 67 -10.46 -15.58 1.05
CA VAL A 67 -10.57 -16.73 1.97
C VAL A 67 -11.25 -16.36 3.29
N ARG A 68 -11.59 -15.08 3.49
CA ARG A 68 -12.16 -14.56 4.74
C ARG A 68 -13.69 -14.40 4.64
N PRO A 69 -14.44 -14.46 5.75
CA PRO A 69 -15.91 -14.27 5.74
C PRO A 69 -16.37 -12.93 5.11
N ASN A 70 -15.56 -11.86 5.23
CA ASN A 70 -15.88 -10.57 4.61
C ASN A 70 -15.86 -10.63 3.08
N ASP A 71 -15.06 -11.50 2.49
CA ASP A 71 -14.99 -11.67 1.03
C ASP A 71 -16.30 -12.21 0.47
N SER A 72 -17.00 -13.07 1.24
CA SER A 72 -18.36 -13.52 0.89
C SER A 72 -19.35 -12.36 0.79
N LYS A 73 -19.26 -11.35 1.68
CA LYS A 73 -20.15 -10.18 1.65
C LYS A 73 -19.89 -9.29 0.44
N ILE A 74 -18.61 -9.09 0.12
CA ILE A 74 -18.19 -8.33 -1.07
C ILE A 74 -18.68 -9.05 -2.32
N ARG A 75 -18.47 -10.38 -2.40
CA ARG A 75 -18.96 -11.22 -3.50
C ARG A 75 -20.45 -11.04 -3.74
N GLU A 76 -21.27 -11.21 -2.69
CA GLU A 76 -22.73 -11.10 -2.79
C GLU A 76 -23.16 -9.66 -3.21
N THR A 77 -22.44 -8.64 -2.79
CA THR A 77 -22.70 -7.27 -3.18
C THR A 77 -22.39 -7.03 -4.65
N LEU A 78 -21.20 -7.43 -5.10
CA LEU A 78 -20.77 -7.28 -6.49
C LEU A 78 -21.64 -8.09 -7.46
N LYS A 79 -22.03 -9.32 -7.06
CA LYS A 79 -22.90 -10.16 -7.87
C LYS A 79 -24.28 -9.52 -8.13
N LYS A 80 -24.84 -8.80 -7.15
CA LYS A 80 -26.11 -8.08 -7.32
C LYS A 80 -26.06 -6.94 -8.31
N GLN A 81 -24.89 -6.38 -8.57
CA GLN A 81 -24.64 -5.30 -9.54
C GLN A 81 -23.80 -5.77 -10.74
N ASP A 82 -23.94 -7.05 -11.11
CA ASP A 82 -23.30 -7.69 -12.28
C ASP A 82 -21.78 -7.52 -12.31
N PHE A 83 -21.14 -7.52 -11.14
CA PHE A 83 -19.69 -7.32 -10.91
C PHE A 83 -19.16 -5.95 -11.37
N LEU A 84 -20.03 -5.00 -11.63
CA LEU A 84 -19.66 -3.62 -11.94
C LEU A 84 -19.18 -2.89 -10.67
N THR A 85 -18.30 -1.93 -10.85
CA THR A 85 -17.85 -1.01 -9.79
C THR A 85 -17.78 0.41 -10.32
N THR A 86 -18.32 1.37 -9.57
CA THR A 86 -18.08 2.80 -9.83
C THR A 86 -16.81 3.25 -9.14
N VAL A 87 -15.87 3.78 -9.91
CA VAL A 87 -14.65 4.43 -9.40
C VAL A 87 -14.80 5.93 -9.58
N VAL A 88 -14.58 6.69 -8.49
CA VAL A 88 -14.65 8.15 -8.49
C VAL A 88 -13.26 8.70 -8.24
N GLU A 89 -12.71 9.42 -9.19
CA GLU A 89 -11.44 10.13 -9.04
C GLU A 89 -11.71 11.51 -8.44
N LEU A 90 -11.13 11.74 -7.25
CA LEU A 90 -11.29 12.94 -6.45
C LEU A 90 -10.29 14.00 -6.92
N GLN A 91 -10.76 14.93 -7.72
CA GLN A 91 -9.96 16.04 -8.25
C GLN A 91 -10.55 17.37 -7.82
N PRO A 92 -9.73 18.35 -7.38
CA PRO A 92 -10.22 19.66 -7.00
C PRO A 92 -11.06 20.30 -8.11
N GLY A 93 -12.33 20.60 -7.79
CA GLY A 93 -13.27 21.26 -8.70
C GLY A 93 -13.99 20.37 -9.73
N ALA A 94 -13.58 19.13 -9.95
CA ALA A 94 -14.25 18.22 -10.87
C ALA A 94 -13.99 16.75 -10.54
N ASN A 95 -14.92 16.10 -9.85
CA ASN A 95 -14.83 14.65 -9.64
C ASN A 95 -15.25 13.91 -10.91
N ASN A 96 -14.42 12.96 -11.34
CA ASN A 96 -14.71 12.10 -12.49
C ASN A 96 -15.21 10.74 -11.99
N ALA A 97 -16.33 10.27 -12.52
CA ALA A 97 -16.85 8.95 -12.24
C ALA A 97 -16.75 8.05 -13.48
N ARG A 98 -16.36 6.81 -13.26
CA ARG A 98 -16.36 5.78 -14.31
C ARG A 98 -16.82 4.44 -13.74
N VAL A 99 -17.57 3.70 -14.54
CA VAL A 99 -17.94 2.31 -14.23
C VAL A 99 -16.92 1.39 -14.88
N THR A 100 -16.46 0.39 -14.14
CA THR A 100 -15.49 -0.61 -14.59
C THR A 100 -16.11 -2.00 -14.56
N SER A 101 -15.67 -2.89 -15.48
CA SER A 101 -16.24 -4.23 -15.66
C SER A 101 -15.20 -5.33 -15.96
N PRO A 102 -13.92 -5.25 -15.52
CA PRO A 102 -12.97 -6.31 -15.81
C PRO A 102 -13.20 -7.59 -14.98
N LEU A 103 -14.03 -7.51 -13.92
CA LEU A 103 -14.42 -8.65 -13.09
C LEU A 103 -15.53 -9.44 -13.76
N VAL A 104 -15.28 -10.71 -14.09
CA VAL A 104 -16.26 -11.59 -14.75
C VAL A 104 -16.94 -12.56 -13.80
N ASP A 105 -16.29 -12.92 -12.70
CA ASP A 105 -16.83 -13.78 -11.65
C ASP A 105 -16.11 -13.52 -10.32
N PHE A 106 -16.68 -14.02 -9.23
CA PHE A 106 -16.08 -14.01 -7.89
C PHE A 106 -16.36 -15.36 -7.22
N LEU A 107 -15.28 -16.08 -6.88
CA LEU A 107 -15.36 -17.42 -6.31
C LEU A 107 -15.97 -17.41 -4.90
N PRO A 108 -16.77 -18.41 -4.54
CA PRO A 108 -17.32 -18.52 -3.19
C PRO A 108 -16.21 -18.82 -2.17
N VAL A 109 -16.36 -18.26 -0.97
CA VAL A 109 -15.55 -18.65 0.20
C VAL A 109 -16.22 -19.85 0.86
N GLU A 110 -15.53 -20.96 0.90
CA GLU A 110 -16.05 -22.23 1.40
C GLU A 110 -14.98 -23.08 2.09
N LYS A 111 -15.38 -24.11 2.81
CA LYS A 111 -14.45 -24.97 3.53
C LYS A 111 -13.41 -25.59 2.59
N GLY A 112 -12.15 -25.48 2.95
CA GLY A 112 -11.03 -26.00 2.15
C GLY A 112 -10.77 -25.20 0.87
N ASN A 113 -11.40 -24.03 0.70
CA ASN A 113 -11.25 -23.16 -0.48
C ASN A 113 -11.35 -23.90 -1.82
N ILE A 114 -12.27 -24.89 -1.92
CA ILE A 114 -12.34 -25.85 -3.03
C ILE A 114 -12.51 -25.15 -4.38
N SER A 115 -13.41 -24.17 -4.48
CA SER A 115 -13.62 -23.40 -5.71
C SER A 115 -12.37 -22.63 -6.12
N LEU A 116 -11.67 -22.03 -5.16
CA LEU A 116 -10.41 -21.32 -5.41
C LEU A 116 -9.32 -22.30 -5.89
N VAL A 117 -9.10 -23.41 -5.19
CA VAL A 117 -8.10 -24.42 -5.55
C VAL A 117 -8.39 -24.98 -6.96
N ASN A 118 -9.65 -25.27 -7.29
CA ASN A 118 -10.02 -25.75 -8.62
C ASN A 118 -9.74 -24.70 -9.72
N ALA A 119 -10.10 -23.45 -9.49
CA ALA A 119 -9.84 -22.36 -10.42
C ALA A 119 -8.34 -22.14 -10.62
N LEU A 120 -7.55 -22.08 -9.54
CA LEU A 120 -6.10 -21.97 -9.57
C LEU A 120 -5.43 -23.16 -10.29
N SER A 121 -6.01 -24.36 -10.20
CA SER A 121 -5.48 -25.56 -10.86
C SER A 121 -5.79 -25.61 -12.36
N SER A 122 -6.69 -24.76 -12.84
CA SER A 122 -7.12 -24.74 -14.24
C SER A 122 -6.10 -24.08 -15.17
N PRO A 123 -5.93 -24.55 -16.42
CA PRO A 123 -4.96 -23.98 -17.37
C PRO A 123 -5.20 -22.50 -17.72
N TRP A 124 -6.45 -22.02 -17.64
CA TRP A 124 -6.79 -20.63 -17.95
C TRP A 124 -6.24 -19.63 -16.92
N ALA A 125 -6.01 -20.04 -15.67
CA ALA A 125 -5.40 -19.19 -14.64
C ALA A 125 -3.91 -19.03 -14.96
N ARG A 126 -3.54 -17.91 -15.60
CA ARG A 126 -2.19 -17.63 -16.06
C ARG A 126 -1.44 -16.69 -15.10
N ILE A 127 -2.16 -15.76 -14.45
CA ILE A 127 -1.64 -14.89 -13.42
C ILE A 127 -2.54 -15.00 -12.18
N VAL A 128 -1.91 -15.08 -11.02
CA VAL A 128 -2.58 -14.93 -9.73
C VAL A 128 -2.02 -13.68 -9.05
N SER A 129 -2.88 -12.70 -8.78
CA SER A 129 -2.47 -11.46 -8.13
C SER A 129 -3.05 -11.34 -6.72
N LEU A 130 -2.29 -10.72 -5.82
CA LEU A 130 -2.60 -10.62 -4.40
C LEU A 130 -2.72 -9.16 -3.95
N THR A 131 -3.74 -8.84 -3.14
CA THR A 131 -3.81 -7.67 -2.26
C THR A 131 -4.39 -8.13 -0.92
N ILE A 132 -3.55 -8.78 -0.11
CA ILE A 132 -3.92 -9.46 1.14
C ILE A 132 -3.42 -8.74 2.39
N THR A 133 -2.82 -7.58 2.21
CA THR A 133 -2.14 -6.75 3.20
C THR A 133 -0.86 -7.38 3.76
N GLU A 134 0.02 -6.55 4.32
CA GLU A 134 1.34 -6.96 4.82
C GLU A 134 1.26 -8.09 5.86
N GLY A 135 0.28 -8.01 6.77
CA GLY A 135 0.06 -9.04 7.80
C GLY A 135 -0.39 -10.40 7.26
N GLY A 136 -0.78 -10.48 5.99
CA GLY A 136 -1.19 -11.73 5.36
C GLY A 136 -0.04 -12.59 4.84
N TYR A 137 1.23 -12.12 4.94
CA TYR A 137 2.39 -12.83 4.38
C TYR A 137 3.14 -13.72 5.38
N TYR A 138 2.75 -13.76 6.65
CA TYR A 138 3.36 -14.63 7.66
C TYR A 138 4.90 -14.53 7.69
N ILE A 139 5.42 -13.30 7.69
CA ILE A 139 6.84 -13.01 7.84
C ILE A 139 7.11 -12.69 9.30
N ASP A 140 8.13 -13.31 9.88
CA ASP A 140 8.65 -12.95 11.19
C ASP A 140 9.35 -11.58 11.09
N PRO A 141 8.85 -10.56 11.81
CA PRO A 141 9.42 -9.21 11.73
C PRO A 141 10.89 -9.12 12.20
N SER A 142 11.33 -10.05 13.04
CA SER A 142 12.68 -10.03 13.61
C SER A 142 13.74 -10.60 12.65
N THR A 143 13.34 -11.57 11.81
CA THR A 143 14.25 -12.27 10.90
C THR A 143 14.05 -11.88 9.43
N GLY A 144 12.86 -11.39 9.07
CA GLY A 144 12.45 -11.17 7.68
C GLY A 144 12.24 -12.46 6.89
N GLU A 145 12.15 -13.61 7.58
CA GLU A 145 11.93 -14.93 6.97
C GLU A 145 10.49 -15.40 7.19
N PHE A 146 10.08 -16.44 6.47
CA PHE A 146 8.76 -17.06 6.65
C PHE A 146 8.62 -17.63 8.07
N ASP A 147 7.52 -17.25 8.75
CA ASP A 147 7.18 -17.75 10.08
C ASP A 147 6.53 -19.13 10.01
N SER A 148 7.37 -20.17 10.08
CA SER A 148 6.92 -21.57 10.10
C SER A 148 6.25 -21.98 11.42
N GLU A 149 6.39 -21.19 12.48
CA GLU A 149 5.76 -21.44 13.79
C GLU A 149 4.37 -20.79 13.89
N CYS A 150 3.95 -20.04 12.87
CA CYS A 150 2.62 -19.44 12.84
C CYS A 150 1.52 -20.54 12.93
N PRO A 151 0.61 -20.46 13.91
CA PRO A 151 -0.41 -21.50 14.12
C PRO A 151 -1.29 -21.78 12.89
N GLU A 152 -1.61 -20.75 12.10
CA GLU A 152 -2.40 -20.89 10.87
C GLU A 152 -1.65 -21.70 9.82
N MET A 153 -0.34 -21.48 9.68
CA MET A 153 0.52 -22.21 8.74
C MET A 153 0.71 -23.68 9.17
N ILE A 154 0.88 -23.94 10.47
CA ILE A 154 0.96 -25.31 11.00
C ILE A 154 -0.33 -26.08 10.70
N VAL A 155 -1.50 -25.49 11.00
CA VAL A 155 -2.80 -26.11 10.73
C VAL A 155 -2.99 -26.43 9.24
N ASP A 156 -2.60 -25.52 8.37
CA ASP A 156 -2.70 -25.73 6.92
C ASP A 156 -1.71 -26.79 6.41
N ALA A 157 -0.49 -26.85 6.95
CA ALA A 157 0.48 -27.89 6.59
C ALA A 157 0.00 -29.29 6.98
N GLU A 158 -0.58 -29.45 8.19
CA GLU A 158 -1.17 -30.70 8.65
C GLU A 158 -2.41 -31.12 7.83
N ASN A 159 -3.16 -30.13 7.31
CA ASN A 159 -4.40 -30.36 6.56
C ASN A 159 -4.27 -29.87 5.09
N SER A 160 -3.13 -30.09 4.46
CA SER A 160 -2.77 -29.51 3.16
C SER A 160 -3.73 -29.79 1.99
N ASN A 161 -4.68 -30.75 2.15
CA ASN A 161 -5.74 -31.01 1.17
C ASN A 161 -7.03 -30.20 1.41
N GLN A 162 -7.14 -29.47 2.51
CA GLN A 162 -8.28 -28.61 2.87
C GLN A 162 -7.78 -27.28 3.45
N PRO A 163 -7.04 -26.50 2.69
CA PRO A 163 -6.38 -25.29 3.18
C PRO A 163 -7.39 -24.23 3.62
N ILE A 164 -7.04 -23.48 4.68
CA ILE A 164 -7.80 -22.34 5.17
C ILE A 164 -7.16 -21.00 4.76
N SER A 165 -5.85 -20.99 4.54
CA SER A 165 -5.12 -19.78 4.14
C SER A 165 -5.02 -19.64 2.62
N VAL A 166 -4.61 -18.42 2.19
CA VAL A 166 -4.28 -18.14 0.78
C VAL A 166 -3.10 -18.99 0.33
N PHE A 167 -2.04 -19.05 1.12
CA PHE A 167 -0.82 -19.79 0.75
C PHE A 167 -1.02 -21.29 0.71
N GLY A 168 -1.85 -21.83 1.61
CA GLY A 168 -2.28 -23.23 1.54
C GLY A 168 -3.03 -23.56 0.24
N ALA A 169 -3.96 -22.69 -0.18
CA ALA A 169 -4.68 -22.85 -1.45
C ALA A 169 -3.74 -22.74 -2.67
N LEU A 170 -2.78 -21.80 -2.65
CA LEU A 170 -1.78 -21.63 -3.70
C LEU A 170 -0.89 -22.89 -3.84
N VAL A 171 -0.31 -23.36 -2.75
CA VAL A 171 0.59 -24.53 -2.77
C VAL A 171 -0.14 -25.81 -3.17
N LEU A 172 -1.38 -26.02 -2.68
CA LEU A 172 -2.17 -27.17 -3.11
C LEU A 172 -2.49 -27.13 -4.60
N SER A 173 -2.84 -25.97 -5.13
CA SER A 173 -3.12 -25.83 -6.57
C SER A 173 -1.86 -26.01 -7.44
N LEU A 174 -0.71 -25.52 -7.02
CA LEU A 174 0.58 -25.74 -7.68
C LEU A 174 0.96 -27.23 -7.69
N LYS A 175 0.73 -27.96 -6.58
CA LYS A 175 0.90 -29.42 -6.50
C LYS A 175 -0.02 -30.14 -7.50
N GLN A 176 -1.29 -29.70 -7.61
CA GLN A 176 -2.23 -30.30 -8.57
C GLN A 176 -1.82 -29.99 -10.03
N ARG A 177 -1.40 -28.77 -10.34
CA ARG A 177 -0.89 -28.39 -11.67
C ARG A 177 0.33 -29.23 -12.06
N ARG A 178 1.33 -29.34 -11.17
CA ARG A 178 2.52 -30.18 -11.38
C ARG A 178 2.13 -31.63 -11.72
N LYS A 179 1.22 -32.20 -10.92
CA LYS A 179 0.72 -33.58 -11.15
C LYS A 179 -0.01 -33.74 -12.47
N ALA A 180 -0.74 -32.70 -12.90
CA ALA A 180 -1.50 -32.72 -14.17
C ALA A 180 -0.67 -32.30 -15.39
N GLY A 181 0.60 -31.91 -15.23
CA GLY A 181 1.43 -31.39 -16.31
C GLY A 181 0.99 -30.02 -16.83
N VAL A 182 0.25 -29.25 -16.00
CA VAL A 182 -0.17 -27.88 -16.31
C VAL A 182 0.95 -26.93 -15.86
N PRO A 183 1.43 -25.98 -16.70
CA PRO A 183 2.45 -25.01 -16.30
C PRO A 183 2.00 -24.21 -15.06
N PRO A 184 2.92 -23.79 -14.18
CA PRO A 184 2.57 -22.93 -13.05
C PRO A 184 2.10 -21.55 -13.55
N PHE A 185 1.19 -20.93 -12.79
CA PHE A 185 0.83 -19.53 -13.00
C PHE A 185 1.93 -18.60 -12.48
N THR A 186 1.98 -17.37 -12.98
CA THR A 186 2.77 -16.30 -12.35
C THR A 186 2.06 -15.82 -11.09
N LEU A 187 2.77 -15.72 -9.97
CA LEU A 187 2.23 -15.21 -8.71
C LEU A 187 2.76 -13.81 -8.44
N MET A 188 1.87 -12.82 -8.51
CA MET A 188 2.18 -11.40 -8.48
C MET A 188 1.57 -10.72 -7.25
N SER A 189 2.40 -10.34 -6.30
CA SER A 189 1.95 -9.48 -5.21
C SER A 189 1.73 -8.04 -5.69
N CYS A 190 0.62 -7.44 -5.27
CA CYS A 190 0.31 -6.02 -5.46
C CYS A 190 0.14 -5.32 -4.09
N ASP A 191 0.71 -5.90 -3.04
CA ASP A 191 0.75 -5.30 -1.71
C ASP A 191 1.93 -4.33 -1.58
N ASN A 192 1.80 -3.39 -0.64
CA ASN A 192 2.80 -2.35 -0.38
C ASN A 192 3.96 -2.87 0.49
N LEU A 193 4.68 -3.87 -0.03
CA LEU A 193 5.85 -4.49 0.59
C LEU A 193 7.06 -4.27 -0.31
N PRO A 194 8.23 -3.89 0.24
CA PRO A 194 9.46 -3.87 -0.54
C PRO A 194 9.79 -5.29 -1.05
N ALA A 195 10.23 -5.40 -2.30
CA ALA A 195 10.54 -6.68 -2.92
C ALA A 195 9.40 -7.72 -2.74
N ASN A 196 8.16 -7.30 -3.00
CA ASN A 196 6.95 -8.07 -2.71
C ASN A 196 6.89 -9.43 -3.43
N GLY A 197 7.49 -9.55 -4.61
CA GLY A 197 7.65 -10.81 -5.32
C GLY A 197 8.58 -11.77 -4.57
N ASP A 198 9.74 -11.30 -4.09
CA ASP A 198 10.69 -12.09 -3.33
C ASP A 198 10.10 -12.55 -1.99
N ILE A 199 9.36 -11.67 -1.31
CA ILE A 199 8.63 -12.02 -0.07
C ILE A 199 7.60 -13.10 -0.37
N THR A 200 6.82 -12.94 -1.45
CA THR A 200 5.83 -13.94 -1.85
C THR A 200 6.49 -15.28 -2.15
N LYS A 201 7.63 -15.29 -2.83
CA LYS A 201 8.43 -16.49 -3.09
C LYS A 201 8.88 -17.17 -1.79
N LYS A 202 9.45 -16.40 -0.84
CA LYS A 202 9.85 -16.91 0.48
C LYS A 202 8.72 -17.64 1.19
N VAL A 203 7.55 -17.03 1.24
CA VAL A 203 6.37 -17.59 1.92
C VAL A 203 5.88 -18.86 1.24
N VAL A 204 5.70 -18.82 -0.09
CA VAL A 204 5.17 -19.98 -0.84
C VAL A 204 6.14 -21.16 -0.81
N VAL A 205 7.43 -20.92 -0.99
CA VAL A 205 8.48 -21.96 -0.92
C VAL A 205 8.62 -22.47 0.53
N GLY A 206 8.67 -21.56 1.51
CA GLY A 206 8.76 -21.92 2.93
C GLY A 206 7.57 -22.79 3.38
N PHE A 207 6.35 -22.39 3.04
CA PHE A 207 5.16 -23.19 3.35
C PHE A 207 5.14 -24.53 2.59
N ALA A 208 5.52 -24.55 1.31
CA ALA A 208 5.63 -25.80 0.55
C ALA A 208 6.63 -26.76 1.19
N ASN A 209 7.75 -26.24 1.73
CA ASN A 209 8.78 -27.04 2.40
C ASN A 209 8.27 -27.69 3.70
N MET A 210 7.31 -27.10 4.40
CA MET A 210 6.66 -27.73 5.55
C MET A 210 5.89 -29.02 5.17
N ILE A 211 5.48 -29.14 3.89
CA ILE A 211 4.63 -30.22 3.39
C ILE A 211 5.43 -31.25 2.57
N ASP A 212 6.27 -30.76 1.64
CA ASP A 212 6.95 -31.57 0.64
C ASP A 212 8.14 -30.77 0.06
N SER A 213 9.36 -31.15 0.42
CA SER A 213 10.58 -30.46 -0.02
C SER A 213 10.84 -30.56 -1.52
N ASP A 214 10.41 -31.63 -2.18
CA ASP A 214 10.52 -31.78 -3.63
C ASP A 214 9.54 -30.85 -4.38
N LEU A 215 8.36 -30.62 -3.80
CA LEU A 215 7.42 -29.60 -4.30
C LEU A 215 7.99 -28.20 -4.10
N ALA A 216 8.58 -27.91 -2.94
CA ALA A 216 9.19 -26.61 -2.67
C ALA A 216 10.30 -26.27 -3.66
N GLN A 217 11.19 -27.21 -3.96
CA GLN A 217 12.27 -27.06 -4.94
C GLN A 217 11.70 -26.82 -6.36
N TRP A 218 10.64 -27.52 -6.73
CA TRP A 218 9.98 -27.31 -8.02
C TRP A 218 9.34 -25.91 -8.10
N ILE A 219 8.64 -25.46 -7.04
CA ILE A 219 8.06 -24.12 -6.98
C ILE A 219 9.15 -23.06 -7.10
N GLU A 220 10.25 -23.20 -6.36
CA GLU A 220 11.36 -22.27 -6.39
C GLU A 220 11.97 -22.08 -7.77
N GLY A 221 12.04 -23.16 -8.58
CA GLY A 221 12.64 -23.15 -9.91
C GLY A 221 11.69 -22.79 -11.05
N GLU A 222 10.39 -23.09 -10.93
CA GLU A 222 9.47 -23.03 -12.07
C GLU A 222 8.40 -21.92 -11.96
N VAL A 223 8.09 -21.44 -10.73
CA VAL A 223 7.08 -20.41 -10.52
C VAL A 223 7.71 -19.02 -10.63
N ALA A 224 7.10 -18.13 -11.39
CA ALA A 224 7.53 -16.74 -11.51
C ALA A 224 6.88 -15.88 -10.40
N PHE A 225 7.70 -15.04 -9.77
CA PHE A 225 7.30 -14.12 -8.70
C PHE A 225 7.84 -12.72 -9.02
N PRO A 226 7.27 -12.00 -10.01
CA PRO A 226 7.76 -10.67 -10.35
C PRO A 226 7.57 -9.69 -9.19
N ASN A 227 8.60 -8.89 -8.91
CA ASN A 227 8.48 -7.74 -8.02
C ASN A 227 7.65 -6.64 -8.70
N GLY A 228 6.94 -5.86 -7.89
CA GLY A 228 6.16 -4.75 -8.40
C GLY A 228 5.97 -3.64 -7.38
N MET A 229 5.89 -2.41 -7.86
CA MET A 229 5.54 -1.24 -7.07
C MET A 229 4.21 -0.68 -7.54
N VAL A 230 3.29 -0.49 -6.60
CA VAL A 230 1.96 0.08 -6.82
C VAL A 230 1.80 1.36 -6.02
N ASP A 231 1.17 2.39 -6.60
CA ASP A 231 0.90 3.64 -5.92
C ASP A 231 -0.42 4.26 -6.38
N ARG A 232 -1.33 4.43 -5.45
CA ARG A 232 -2.55 5.22 -5.55
C ARG A 232 -3.15 5.42 -4.17
N ILE A 233 -3.46 6.64 -3.78
CA ILE A 233 -4.20 6.92 -2.54
C ILE A 233 -5.66 6.52 -2.77
N THR A 234 -6.12 5.55 -1.95
CA THR A 234 -7.48 4.99 -2.03
C THR A 234 -8.09 4.98 -0.63
N PRO A 235 -8.78 6.05 -0.22
CA PRO A 235 -9.42 6.13 1.09
C PRO A 235 -10.50 5.06 1.27
N THR A 236 -10.82 4.77 2.53
CA THR A 236 -11.92 3.86 2.86
C THR A 236 -13.25 4.45 2.43
N THR A 237 -14.06 3.66 1.73
CA THR A 237 -15.42 4.05 1.31
C THR A 237 -16.39 3.86 2.48
N THR A 238 -17.03 4.95 2.89
CA THR A 238 -18.05 4.97 3.95
C THR A 238 -19.43 5.30 3.37
N GLU A 239 -20.44 5.46 4.24
CA GLU A 239 -21.76 5.97 3.85
C GLU A 239 -21.69 7.38 3.23
N ARG A 240 -20.75 8.21 3.69
CA ARG A 240 -20.54 9.56 3.15
C ARG A 240 -20.20 9.51 1.66
N GLU A 241 -19.30 8.65 1.28
CA GLU A 241 -18.85 8.47 -0.12
C GLU A 241 -19.98 7.90 -0.99
N ARG A 242 -20.73 6.91 -0.50
CA ARG A 242 -21.92 6.39 -1.21
C ARG A 242 -22.97 7.48 -1.44
N ASN A 243 -23.24 8.30 -0.42
CA ASN A 243 -24.16 9.44 -0.54
C ASN A 243 -23.63 10.52 -1.48
N LYS A 244 -22.30 10.78 -1.52
CA LYS A 244 -21.64 11.69 -2.46
C LYS A 244 -21.83 11.20 -3.91
N LEU A 245 -21.64 9.90 -4.17
CA LEU A 245 -21.89 9.30 -5.48
C LEU A 245 -23.34 9.47 -5.92
N LEU A 246 -24.29 9.11 -5.06
CA LEU A 246 -25.72 9.24 -5.34
C LEU A 246 -26.11 10.69 -5.63
N LYS A 247 -25.65 11.63 -4.80
CA LYS A 247 -25.98 13.06 -4.95
C LYS A 247 -25.40 13.67 -6.22
N ASN A 248 -24.14 13.35 -6.56
CA ASN A 248 -23.42 14.02 -7.64
C ASN A 248 -23.67 13.37 -9.01
N PHE A 249 -23.88 12.04 -9.04
CA PHE A 249 -24.00 11.27 -10.27
C PHE A 249 -25.32 10.49 -10.39
N GLY A 250 -26.16 10.48 -9.36
CA GLY A 250 -27.42 9.74 -9.37
C GLY A 250 -27.27 8.22 -9.37
N ILE A 251 -26.08 7.67 -9.04
CA ILE A 251 -25.77 6.25 -9.09
C ILE A 251 -25.88 5.62 -7.70
N GLU A 252 -26.60 4.51 -7.61
CA GLU A 252 -26.63 3.63 -6.46
C GLU A 252 -25.69 2.45 -6.69
N ASP A 253 -24.45 2.57 -6.22
CA ASP A 253 -23.47 1.50 -6.11
C ASP A 253 -23.25 1.17 -4.62
N LYS A 254 -23.33 -0.11 -4.25
CA LYS A 254 -23.21 -0.55 -2.85
C LYS A 254 -21.76 -0.63 -2.39
N CYS A 255 -20.81 -0.70 -3.31
CA CYS A 255 -19.38 -0.78 -3.02
C CYS A 255 -18.54 0.09 -3.99
N PRO A 256 -18.85 1.39 -4.16
CA PRO A 256 -18.06 2.27 -5.00
C PRO A 256 -16.67 2.47 -4.40
N VAL A 257 -15.72 2.89 -5.23
CA VAL A 257 -14.37 3.22 -4.78
C VAL A 257 -14.05 4.66 -5.10
N PHE A 258 -13.43 5.33 -4.13
CA PHE A 258 -12.94 6.69 -4.27
C PHE A 258 -11.43 6.69 -4.19
N CYS A 259 -10.77 7.45 -5.04
CA CYS A 259 -9.31 7.48 -5.12
C CYS A 259 -8.82 8.81 -5.69
N GLU A 260 -7.53 9.07 -5.58
CA GLU A 260 -6.89 10.18 -6.28
C GLU A 260 -6.81 9.93 -7.80
N PRO A 261 -6.59 10.97 -8.62
CA PRO A 261 -6.37 10.81 -10.06
C PRO A 261 -5.07 10.08 -10.39
N PHE A 262 -4.01 10.31 -9.60
CA PHE A 262 -2.71 9.67 -9.81
C PHE A 262 -2.78 8.16 -9.60
N ARG A 263 -2.09 7.42 -10.47
CA ARG A 263 -1.81 5.99 -10.31
C ARG A 263 -0.47 5.65 -10.95
N GLN A 264 0.26 4.75 -10.34
CA GLN A 264 1.50 4.21 -10.88
C GLN A 264 1.58 2.71 -10.62
N TRP A 265 2.02 1.98 -11.62
CA TRP A 265 2.30 0.55 -11.53
C TRP A 265 3.60 0.23 -12.25
N VAL A 266 4.55 -0.32 -11.52
CA VAL A 266 5.86 -0.74 -12.03
C VAL A 266 6.01 -2.22 -11.76
N LEU A 267 6.47 -2.99 -12.74
CA LEU A 267 6.58 -4.46 -12.67
C LEU A 267 7.87 -4.97 -13.30
N GLU A 268 8.41 -6.05 -12.78
CA GLU A 268 9.35 -6.90 -13.51
C GLU A 268 8.61 -7.65 -14.62
N ASP A 269 9.25 -7.80 -15.79
CA ASP A 269 8.66 -8.50 -16.94
C ASP A 269 9.02 -10.01 -16.92
N HIS A 270 8.46 -10.72 -15.94
CA HIS A 270 8.67 -12.17 -15.80
C HIS A 270 7.34 -12.93 -15.72
N PHE A 271 6.76 -13.23 -16.89
CA PHE A 271 5.45 -13.86 -17.06
C PHE A 271 5.52 -15.04 -18.06
N PRO A 272 5.97 -16.24 -17.62
CA PRO A 272 6.17 -17.38 -18.52
C PRO A 272 4.93 -17.84 -19.29
N MET A 273 3.72 -17.62 -18.75
CA MET A 273 2.45 -17.91 -19.44
C MET A 273 1.88 -16.70 -20.21
N GLY A 274 2.69 -15.65 -20.41
CA GLY A 274 2.26 -14.40 -21.01
C GLY A 274 1.56 -13.47 -20.00
N ARG A 275 1.31 -12.26 -20.45
CA ARG A 275 0.62 -11.19 -19.71
C ARG A 275 -0.17 -10.29 -20.65
N PRO A 276 -1.14 -9.50 -20.13
CA PRO A 276 -1.76 -8.45 -20.93
C PRO A 276 -0.73 -7.34 -21.27
N ALA A 277 -0.94 -6.63 -22.38
CA ALA A 277 -0.09 -5.54 -22.86
C ALA A 277 -0.30 -4.26 -22.03
N LEU A 278 -0.02 -4.32 -20.72
CA LEU A 278 -0.29 -3.25 -19.76
C LEU A 278 0.56 -2.00 -20.00
N GLU A 279 1.68 -2.10 -20.74
CA GLU A 279 2.46 -0.96 -21.20
C GLU A 279 1.65 -0.02 -22.10
N GLU A 280 0.67 -0.54 -22.85
CA GLU A 280 -0.24 0.25 -23.68
C GLU A 280 -1.15 1.20 -22.87
N VAL A 281 -1.24 0.99 -21.57
CA VAL A 281 -2.06 1.79 -20.66
C VAL A 281 -1.26 2.39 -19.51
N GLY A 282 0.09 2.41 -19.63
CA GLY A 282 0.99 3.16 -18.77
C GLY A 282 1.59 2.39 -17.58
N VAL A 283 1.53 1.05 -17.59
CA VAL A 283 2.34 0.25 -16.66
C VAL A 283 3.79 0.24 -17.14
N ILE A 284 4.72 0.44 -16.21
CA ILE A 284 6.16 0.46 -16.48
C ILE A 284 6.72 -0.94 -16.23
N PHE A 285 7.32 -1.55 -17.25
CA PHE A 285 8.07 -2.80 -17.11
C PHE A 285 9.57 -2.52 -17.04
N THR A 286 10.24 -3.00 -15.99
CA THR A 286 11.66 -2.74 -15.74
C THR A 286 12.27 -3.81 -14.82
N ASP A 287 13.58 -4.01 -14.93
CA ASP A 287 14.41 -4.77 -13.98
C ASP A 287 14.85 -3.94 -12.75
N LYS A 288 14.44 -2.66 -12.67
CA LYS A 288 14.82 -1.72 -11.62
C LYS A 288 13.63 -1.31 -10.74
N VAL A 289 12.73 -2.23 -10.45
CA VAL A 289 11.58 -1.97 -9.58
C VAL A 289 12.00 -1.40 -8.22
N SER A 290 13.10 -1.91 -7.64
CA SER A 290 13.64 -1.44 -6.37
C SER A 290 13.99 0.05 -6.34
N ALA A 291 14.40 0.64 -7.47
CA ALA A 291 14.65 2.09 -7.54
C ALA A 291 13.35 2.90 -7.41
N PHE A 292 12.26 2.44 -8.02
CA PHE A 292 10.94 3.05 -7.87
C PHE A 292 10.36 2.86 -6.47
N GLU A 293 10.56 1.68 -5.86
CA GLU A 293 10.16 1.42 -4.48
C GLU A 293 10.88 2.38 -3.52
N LEU A 294 12.19 2.50 -3.65
CA LEU A 294 13.00 3.38 -2.81
C LEU A 294 12.58 4.84 -2.96
N MET A 295 12.35 5.30 -4.20
CA MET A 295 11.84 6.65 -4.49
C MET A 295 10.51 6.88 -3.76
N LYS A 296 9.56 5.96 -3.90
CA LYS A 296 8.24 6.05 -3.26
C LYS A 296 8.36 6.04 -1.73
N ILE A 297 9.13 5.11 -1.16
CA ILE A 297 9.27 4.97 0.29
C ILE A 297 9.88 6.24 0.88
N ARG A 298 10.93 6.79 0.27
CA ARG A 298 11.63 7.95 0.80
C ARG A 298 10.86 9.24 0.57
N ILE A 299 10.39 9.53 -0.64
CA ILE A 299 9.74 10.80 -0.96
C ILE A 299 8.26 10.83 -0.54
N LEU A 300 7.47 9.80 -0.87
CA LEU A 300 6.05 9.82 -0.53
C LEU A 300 5.82 9.43 0.92
N ASN A 301 6.34 8.27 1.36
CA ASN A 301 6.08 7.77 2.71
C ASN A 301 6.89 8.57 3.75
N GLY A 302 8.16 8.90 3.46
CA GLY A 302 8.98 9.81 4.27
C GLY A 302 8.38 11.21 4.36
N GLY A 303 7.89 11.74 3.24
CA GLY A 303 7.18 13.02 3.21
C GLY A 303 5.91 13.02 4.06
N HIS A 304 5.13 11.94 4.05
CA HIS A 304 3.99 11.78 4.96
C HIS A 304 4.43 11.79 6.44
N ALA A 305 5.49 11.07 6.81
CA ALA A 305 6.01 11.11 8.18
C ALA A 305 6.47 12.50 8.57
N THR A 306 7.18 13.20 7.68
CA THR A 306 7.72 14.54 7.93
C THR A 306 6.63 15.58 8.25
N ILE A 307 5.45 15.49 7.64
CA ILE A 307 4.35 16.43 7.91
C ILE A 307 3.42 15.97 9.04
N ALA A 308 3.37 14.67 9.34
CA ALA A 308 2.36 14.10 10.25
C ALA A 308 2.49 14.62 11.67
N TYR A 309 3.68 14.53 12.24
CA TYR A 309 3.87 14.85 13.66
C TYR A 309 3.81 16.34 13.99
N PRO A 310 4.46 17.24 13.22
CA PRO A 310 4.27 18.67 13.46
C PRO A 310 2.82 19.09 13.26
N ALA A 311 2.10 18.54 12.29
CA ALA A 311 0.68 18.82 12.09
C ALA A 311 -0.19 18.34 13.26
N ALA A 312 0.05 17.13 13.78
CA ALA A 312 -0.67 16.59 14.93
C ALA A 312 -0.43 17.45 16.20
N LEU A 313 0.82 17.88 16.42
CA LEU A 313 1.19 18.72 17.55
C LEU A 313 0.58 20.13 17.48
N LEU A 314 0.29 20.62 16.27
CA LEU A 314 -0.37 21.93 16.01
C LEU A 314 -1.89 21.78 15.79
N ASP A 315 -2.50 20.68 16.21
CA ASP A 315 -3.94 20.39 16.11
C ASP A 315 -4.52 20.46 14.68
N ILE A 316 -3.70 20.24 13.68
CA ILE A 316 -4.13 20.17 12.28
C ILE A 316 -4.64 18.76 12.00
N HIS A 317 -5.86 18.65 11.44
CA HIS A 317 -6.52 17.36 11.25
C HIS A 317 -6.32 16.76 9.86
N PHE A 318 -6.30 17.59 8.81
CA PHE A 318 -6.20 17.09 7.43
C PHE A 318 -4.81 17.35 6.82
N VAL A 319 -4.40 16.44 5.95
CA VAL A 319 -3.12 16.52 5.22
C VAL A 319 -3.04 17.80 4.36
N HIS A 320 -4.12 18.14 3.66
CA HIS A 320 -4.16 19.35 2.84
C HIS A 320 -4.11 20.65 3.66
N ASP A 321 -4.58 20.63 4.91
CA ASP A 321 -4.43 21.77 5.83
C ASP A 321 -2.98 21.87 6.32
N ALA A 322 -2.30 20.74 6.59
CA ALA A 322 -0.87 20.75 6.89
C ALA A 322 -0.05 21.31 5.72
N MET A 323 -0.39 20.97 4.48
CA MET A 323 0.25 21.54 3.29
C MET A 323 -0.08 23.02 3.04
N SER A 324 -1.14 23.54 3.66
CA SER A 324 -1.50 24.97 3.67
C SER A 324 -0.78 25.77 4.74
N ASN A 325 -0.19 25.09 5.74
CA ASN A 325 0.67 25.71 6.75
C ASN A 325 2.08 25.93 6.18
N ASP A 326 2.51 27.20 6.09
CA ASP A 326 3.79 27.58 5.44
C ASP A 326 5.01 26.97 6.12
N LEU A 327 5.01 26.83 7.44
CA LEU A 327 6.13 26.25 8.20
C LEU A 327 6.28 24.76 7.93
N ILE A 328 5.18 24.00 7.99
CA ILE A 328 5.18 22.55 7.73
C ILE A 328 5.55 22.28 6.29
N LYS A 329 4.99 23.01 5.34
CA LYS A 329 5.30 22.85 3.92
C LYS A 329 6.78 23.12 3.62
N ARG A 330 7.34 24.21 4.15
CA ARG A 330 8.76 24.54 3.96
C ARG A 330 9.68 23.56 4.70
N PHE A 331 9.27 23.04 5.83
CA PHE A 331 9.99 21.97 6.53
C PHE A 331 10.08 20.72 5.65
N LEU A 332 8.95 20.27 5.09
CA LEU A 332 8.92 19.16 4.14
C LEU A 332 9.84 19.44 2.93
N GLU A 333 9.72 20.63 2.32
CA GLU A 333 10.53 21.00 1.16
C GLU A 333 12.03 20.94 1.44
N LYS A 334 12.46 21.46 2.59
CA LYS A 334 13.87 21.49 2.95
C LYS A 334 14.40 20.08 3.27
N VAL A 335 13.68 19.29 4.07
CA VAL A 335 14.09 17.90 4.40
C VAL A 335 14.19 17.06 3.12
N GLU A 336 13.17 17.11 2.27
CA GLU A 336 13.16 16.33 1.03
C GLU A 336 14.28 16.74 0.07
N THR A 337 14.45 18.03 -0.18
CA THR A 337 15.41 18.51 -1.19
C THR A 337 16.87 18.48 -0.73
N GLU A 338 17.13 18.67 0.56
CA GLU A 338 18.50 18.73 1.09
C GLU A 338 18.96 17.42 1.74
N GLU A 339 18.03 16.65 2.31
CA GLU A 339 18.41 15.48 3.09
C GLU A 339 17.98 14.13 2.49
N ILE A 340 16.86 14.04 1.77
CA ILE A 340 16.31 12.76 1.26
C ILE A 340 16.63 12.55 -0.22
N ILE A 341 16.18 13.45 -1.10
CA ILE A 341 16.33 13.29 -2.55
C ILE A 341 17.79 13.06 -2.99
N PRO A 342 18.82 13.73 -2.40
CA PRO A 342 20.21 13.48 -2.76
C PRO A 342 20.75 12.08 -2.45
N LEU A 343 20.01 11.29 -1.68
CA LEU A 343 20.37 9.90 -1.36
C LEU A 343 19.77 8.89 -2.37
N ILE A 344 18.76 9.29 -3.11
CA ILE A 344 18.02 8.38 -4.01
C ILE A 344 18.82 8.18 -5.28
N PRO A 345 19.12 6.93 -5.66
CA PRO A 345 19.79 6.62 -6.93
C PRO A 345 18.91 7.05 -8.11
N PRO A 346 19.49 7.25 -9.31
CA PRO A 346 18.73 7.57 -10.50
C PRO A 346 17.61 6.53 -10.76
N VAL A 347 16.38 6.99 -10.95
CA VAL A 347 15.23 6.18 -11.31
C VAL A 347 14.99 6.31 -12.82
N PRO A 348 14.78 5.21 -13.55
CA PRO A 348 14.59 5.27 -15.00
C PRO A 348 13.49 6.25 -15.41
N GLU A 349 13.78 7.10 -16.39
CA GLU A 349 12.85 8.08 -16.98
C GLU A 349 12.10 8.98 -15.96
N THR A 350 12.65 9.15 -14.77
CA THR A 350 11.99 9.90 -13.68
C THR A 350 12.90 11.02 -13.17
N ASP A 351 12.40 12.26 -13.20
CA ASP A 351 13.00 13.39 -12.49
C ASP A 351 12.45 13.44 -11.05
N LEU A 352 13.34 13.25 -10.07
CA LEU A 352 12.96 13.16 -8.66
C LEU A 352 12.34 14.46 -8.13
N MET A 353 12.77 15.62 -8.63
CA MET A 353 12.20 16.91 -8.23
C MET A 353 10.79 17.11 -8.80
N SER A 354 10.54 16.66 -10.02
CA SER A 354 9.21 16.65 -10.61
C SER A 354 8.28 15.66 -9.87
N TYR A 355 8.80 14.50 -9.49
CA TYR A 355 8.06 13.54 -8.65
C TYR A 355 7.72 14.14 -7.28
N PHE A 356 8.66 14.82 -6.62
CA PHE A 356 8.39 15.48 -5.34
C PHE A 356 7.31 16.58 -5.46
N LYS A 357 7.35 17.40 -6.52
CA LYS A 357 6.29 18.40 -6.79
C LYS A 357 4.92 17.73 -6.94
N LEU A 358 4.87 16.62 -7.66
CA LEU A 358 3.64 15.83 -7.80
C LEU A 358 3.14 15.32 -6.43
N ILE A 359 4.05 14.87 -5.55
CA ILE A 359 3.68 14.47 -4.18
C ILE A 359 3.09 15.64 -3.39
N GLN A 360 3.67 16.84 -3.48
CA GLN A 360 3.12 18.04 -2.83
C GLN A 360 1.70 18.37 -3.35
N GLU A 361 1.45 18.24 -4.66
CA GLU A 361 0.12 18.43 -5.25
C GLU A 361 -0.88 17.38 -4.73
N ARG A 362 -0.46 16.11 -4.64
CA ARG A 362 -1.28 15.00 -4.11
C ARG A 362 -1.65 15.25 -2.64
N PHE A 363 -0.69 15.65 -1.79
CA PHE A 363 -0.93 15.98 -0.39
C PHE A 363 -1.85 17.19 -0.20
N SER A 364 -1.77 18.15 -1.12
CA SER A 364 -2.59 19.38 -1.08
C SER A 364 -4.03 19.17 -1.55
N ASN A 365 -4.42 17.96 -1.99
CA ASN A 365 -5.77 17.71 -2.53
C ASN A 365 -6.83 17.59 -1.40
N PRO A 366 -7.73 18.59 -1.22
CA PRO A 366 -8.71 18.59 -0.15
C PRO A 366 -9.83 17.55 -0.36
N ASP A 367 -10.08 17.12 -1.60
CA ASP A 367 -11.17 16.18 -1.91
C ASP A 367 -10.87 14.76 -1.41
N ILE A 368 -9.60 14.40 -1.23
CA ILE A 368 -9.15 13.13 -0.65
C ILE A 368 -9.54 13.04 0.83
N CYS A 369 -9.54 14.16 1.54
CA CYS A 369 -9.80 14.22 2.99
C CYS A 369 -8.91 13.26 3.78
N ASP A 370 -7.65 13.10 3.38
CA ASP A 370 -6.71 12.29 4.13
C ASP A 370 -6.37 12.95 5.48
N THR A 371 -6.21 12.13 6.53
CA THR A 371 -6.12 12.65 7.90
C THR A 371 -4.74 12.45 8.51
N ILE A 372 -4.30 13.43 9.29
CA ILE A 372 -3.06 13.38 10.05
C ILE A 372 -3.04 12.18 11.03
N PRO A 373 -4.13 11.88 11.81
CA PRO A 373 -4.15 10.69 12.65
C PRO A 373 -3.85 9.38 11.89
N ARG A 374 -4.32 9.23 10.64
CA ARG A 374 -3.98 8.06 9.80
C ARG A 374 -2.48 8.00 9.46
N LEU A 375 -1.86 9.15 9.22
CA LEU A 375 -0.42 9.22 8.93
C LEU A 375 0.42 8.88 10.16
N CYS A 376 -0.04 9.23 11.35
CA CYS A 376 0.65 8.99 12.61
C CYS A 376 0.57 7.54 13.12
N GLN A 377 -0.30 6.69 12.53
CA GLN A 377 -0.47 5.30 12.95
C GLN A 377 0.81 4.49 12.78
N ASP A 378 1.04 3.57 13.73
CA ASP A 378 2.11 2.55 13.65
C ASP A 378 3.51 3.15 13.43
N GLY A 379 3.82 4.25 14.12
CA GLY A 379 5.08 4.97 14.01
C GLY A 379 6.30 4.09 14.33
N SER A 380 6.19 3.21 15.32
CA SER A 380 7.26 2.29 15.73
C SER A 380 7.69 1.32 14.61
N ASN A 381 6.80 0.98 13.68
CA ASN A 381 7.11 0.16 12.51
C ASN A 381 7.39 0.99 11.24
N ARG A 382 6.88 2.22 11.16
CA ARG A 382 7.04 3.09 10.00
C ARG A 382 8.34 3.87 10.00
N GLN A 383 8.76 4.44 11.14
CA GLN A 383 10.01 5.20 11.23
C GLN A 383 11.24 4.39 10.79
N PRO A 384 11.41 3.11 11.22
CA PRO A 384 12.52 2.26 10.76
C PRO A 384 12.54 2.00 9.25
N LYS A 385 11.40 2.16 8.57
CA LYS A 385 11.30 1.93 7.11
C LYS A 385 11.42 3.23 6.30
N PHE A 386 10.88 4.33 6.81
CA PHE A 386 10.71 5.55 6.01
C PHE A 386 11.78 6.60 6.28
N ILE A 387 12.23 6.76 7.53
CA ILE A 387 13.11 7.85 7.97
C ILE A 387 14.49 7.35 8.38
N LEU A 388 14.57 6.37 9.30
CA LEU A 388 15.85 5.95 9.87
C LEU A 388 16.88 5.51 8.82
N PRO A 389 16.53 4.78 7.73
CA PRO A 389 17.50 4.43 6.70
C PRO A 389 18.11 5.64 5.98
N SER A 390 17.39 6.76 5.91
CA SER A 390 17.93 8.01 5.34
C SER A 390 18.91 8.67 6.31
N ILE A 391 18.65 8.63 7.62
CA ILE A 391 19.59 9.10 8.66
C ILE A 391 20.88 8.27 8.60
N GLU A 392 20.78 6.96 8.63
CA GLU A 392 21.93 6.04 8.59
C GLU A 392 22.80 6.29 7.35
N GLU A 393 22.16 6.42 6.18
CA GLU A 393 22.88 6.63 4.94
C GLU A 393 23.57 7.99 4.90
N ARG A 394 22.97 9.05 5.42
CA ARG A 394 23.61 10.38 5.54
C ARG A 394 24.81 10.34 6.45
N LEU A 395 24.66 9.76 7.65
CA LEU A 395 25.76 9.63 8.62
C LEU A 395 26.91 8.80 8.06
N ARG A 396 26.63 7.69 7.39
CA ARG A 396 27.64 6.88 6.70
C ARG A 396 28.39 7.67 5.62
N ARG A 397 27.73 8.65 4.97
CA ARG A 397 28.35 9.57 4.00
C ARG A 397 29.03 10.79 4.66
N GLY A 398 28.98 10.91 5.98
CA GLY A 398 29.53 12.08 6.72
C GLY A 398 28.71 13.35 6.54
N LEU A 399 27.44 13.23 6.20
CA LEU A 399 26.49 14.34 6.00
C LEU A 399 25.70 14.60 7.29
N ASP A 400 25.28 15.86 7.48
CA ASP A 400 24.44 16.26 8.61
C ASP A 400 23.00 15.75 8.45
N VAL A 401 22.29 15.58 9.58
CA VAL A 401 20.94 15.01 9.69
C VAL A 401 19.96 15.90 10.47
N CYS A 402 20.17 17.21 10.42
CA CYS A 402 19.39 18.18 11.21
C CYS A 402 17.88 18.06 11.01
N GLY A 403 17.41 17.99 9.77
CA GLY A 403 15.98 17.92 9.46
C GLY A 403 15.36 16.57 9.79
N LEU A 404 16.06 15.49 9.48
CA LEU A 404 15.61 14.14 9.80
C LEU A 404 15.64 13.87 11.32
N ALA A 405 16.62 14.40 12.04
CA ALA A 405 16.66 14.32 13.51
C ALA A 405 15.54 15.14 14.16
N LEU A 406 15.19 16.30 13.57
CA LEU A 406 14.03 17.11 13.99
C LEU A 406 12.72 16.35 13.76
N GLU A 407 12.57 15.64 12.65
CA GLU A 407 11.40 14.80 12.37
C GLU A 407 11.24 13.74 13.49
N ILE A 408 12.31 13.02 13.84
CA ILE A 408 12.29 12.04 14.94
C ILE A 408 11.99 12.70 16.30
N ALA A 409 12.49 13.92 16.55
CA ALA A 409 12.18 14.66 17.76
C ALA A 409 10.70 15.07 17.83
N LEU A 410 10.09 15.45 16.71
CA LEU A 410 8.65 15.71 16.58
C LEU A 410 7.83 14.44 16.83
N TRP A 411 8.27 13.29 16.31
CA TRP A 411 7.64 12.01 16.63
C TRP A 411 7.74 11.68 18.13
N CYS A 412 8.92 11.84 18.75
CA CYS A 412 9.08 11.68 20.18
C CYS A 412 8.12 12.57 20.97
N ARG A 413 8.02 13.86 20.63
CA ARG A 413 7.10 14.82 21.27
C ARG A 413 5.63 14.42 21.07
N TYR A 414 5.25 13.92 19.90
CA TYR A 414 3.93 13.37 19.61
C TYR A 414 3.60 12.18 20.52
N CYS A 415 4.57 11.29 20.75
CA CYS A 415 4.41 10.12 21.61
C CYS A 415 4.17 10.46 23.09
N TYR A 416 4.41 11.70 23.51
CA TYR A 416 4.00 12.20 24.83
C TYR A 416 2.47 12.13 25.01
N GLY A 417 1.71 12.20 23.93
CA GLY A 417 0.26 12.00 23.93
C GLY A 417 -0.56 13.26 24.20
N GLU A 418 0.02 14.45 23.99
CA GLU A 418 -0.64 15.75 24.18
C GLU A 418 -0.10 16.75 23.14
N SER A 419 -0.99 17.49 22.48
CA SER A 419 -0.63 18.55 21.53
C SER A 419 -0.08 19.80 22.23
N GLU A 420 0.30 20.83 21.48
CA GLU A 420 0.76 22.09 22.08
C GLU A 420 -0.37 22.89 22.73
N SER A 421 -1.61 22.70 22.30
CA SER A 421 -2.78 23.32 22.95
C SER A 421 -3.23 22.57 24.21
N GLY A 422 -2.67 21.39 24.50
CA GLY A 422 -3.07 20.52 25.61
C GLY A 422 -4.17 19.51 25.28
N GLU A 423 -4.51 19.35 23.99
CA GLU A 423 -5.46 18.33 23.55
C GLU A 423 -4.81 16.93 23.61
N SER A 424 -5.58 15.93 24.04
CA SER A 424 -5.10 14.56 24.15
C SER A 424 -4.93 13.91 22.77
N ILE A 425 -3.77 13.33 22.53
CA ILE A 425 -3.44 12.58 21.33
C ILE A 425 -3.56 11.07 21.61
N PHE A 426 -4.36 10.38 20.80
CA PHE A 426 -4.44 8.91 20.83
C PHE A 426 -3.29 8.31 20.02
N LEU A 427 -2.45 7.48 20.65
CA LEU A 427 -1.35 6.76 20.00
C LEU A 427 -1.86 5.42 19.49
N ASP A 428 -2.07 5.34 18.17
CA ASP A 428 -2.45 4.10 17.50
C ASP A 428 -1.17 3.34 17.06
N ASP A 429 -0.58 2.63 18.02
CA ASP A 429 0.69 1.91 17.87
C ASP A 429 0.73 0.72 18.82
N ASN A 430 1.25 -0.40 18.37
CA ASN A 430 1.38 -1.62 19.19
C ASN A 430 2.32 -1.42 20.39
N LYS A 431 3.26 -0.47 20.29
CA LYS A 431 4.21 -0.07 21.36
C LYS A 431 3.79 1.21 22.08
N SER A 432 2.52 1.61 21.98
CA SER A 432 2.01 2.91 22.48
C SER A 432 2.37 3.21 23.93
N GLU A 433 2.31 2.22 24.83
CA GLU A 433 2.67 2.39 26.24
C GLU A 433 4.17 2.65 26.41
N GLN A 434 5.03 1.88 25.74
CA GLN A 434 6.47 2.05 25.78
C GLN A 434 6.89 3.39 25.17
N LEU A 435 6.37 3.75 23.99
CA LEU A 435 6.63 5.03 23.34
C LEU A 435 6.27 6.21 24.24
N ARG A 436 5.11 6.14 24.89
CA ARG A 436 4.66 7.18 25.83
C ARG A 436 5.59 7.30 27.03
N ASN A 437 5.96 6.19 27.67
CA ASN A 437 6.83 6.19 28.83
C ASN A 437 8.21 6.77 28.48
N ASN A 438 8.82 6.32 27.38
CA ASN A 438 10.11 6.82 26.94
C ASN A 438 10.04 8.29 26.50
N SER A 439 8.94 8.74 25.90
CA SER A 439 8.75 10.17 25.59
C SER A 439 8.62 11.04 26.86
N LEU A 440 7.97 10.54 27.92
CA LEU A 440 7.89 11.20 29.21
C LEU A 440 9.28 11.37 29.84
N GLU A 441 10.10 10.30 29.84
CA GLU A 441 11.46 10.33 30.37
C GLU A 441 12.39 11.20 29.52
N ALA A 442 12.19 11.19 28.18
CA ALA A 442 12.97 11.97 27.22
C ALA A 442 12.84 13.49 27.43
N ARG A 443 11.83 13.95 28.16
CA ARG A 443 11.72 15.36 28.58
C ARG A 443 12.88 15.79 29.50
N VAL A 444 13.49 14.85 30.22
CA VAL A 444 14.62 15.09 31.13
C VAL A 444 15.94 14.61 30.50
N ASP A 445 15.92 13.42 29.91
CA ASP A 445 17.03 12.84 29.18
C ASP A 445 16.58 12.42 27.78
N PRO A 446 16.81 13.25 26.75
CA PRO A 446 16.41 12.96 25.38
C PRO A 446 16.86 11.58 24.86
N LEU A 447 17.99 11.09 25.36
CA LEU A 447 18.61 9.87 24.86
C LEU A 447 17.82 8.59 25.20
N VAL A 448 16.92 8.65 26.18
CA VAL A 448 16.07 7.50 26.54
C VAL A 448 15.18 7.06 25.39
N PHE A 449 14.64 8.02 24.61
CA PHE A 449 13.75 7.69 23.49
C PHE A 449 14.51 6.98 22.35
N ILE A 450 15.63 7.54 21.92
CA ILE A 450 16.43 6.94 20.83
C ILE A 450 17.28 5.74 21.29
N GLY A 451 17.32 5.47 22.60
CA GLY A 451 17.92 4.27 23.19
C GLY A 451 17.05 3.01 23.09
N MET A 452 15.84 3.07 22.48
CA MET A 452 15.03 1.89 22.19
C MET A 452 15.69 1.06 21.09
N GLU A 453 16.50 0.08 21.47
CA GLU A 453 17.33 -0.74 20.56
C GLU A 453 16.49 -1.42 19.45
N GLU A 454 15.29 -1.90 19.80
CA GLU A 454 14.39 -2.57 18.86
C GLU A 454 13.80 -1.64 17.77
N ILE A 455 13.95 -0.31 17.89
CA ILE A 455 13.52 0.69 16.91
C ILE A 455 14.72 1.33 16.22
N PHE A 456 15.71 1.76 17.01
CA PHE A 456 16.82 2.59 16.54
C PHE A 456 18.10 1.79 16.29
N GLY A 457 18.22 0.56 16.86
CA GLY A 457 19.42 -0.23 16.73
C GLY A 457 20.68 0.55 17.12
N GLU A 458 21.77 0.35 16.38
CA GLU A 458 23.05 1.07 16.58
C GLU A 458 22.94 2.58 16.27
N LEU A 459 21.95 3.02 15.49
CA LEU A 459 21.75 4.42 15.16
C LEU A 459 21.52 5.27 16.41
N GLY A 460 20.81 4.74 17.41
CA GLY A 460 20.58 5.40 18.69
C GLY A 460 21.87 5.76 19.47
N GLU A 461 22.99 5.12 19.17
CA GLU A 461 24.28 5.39 19.80
C GLU A 461 25.19 6.34 18.98
N HIS A 462 24.76 6.71 17.74
CA HIS A 462 25.59 7.54 16.86
C HIS A 462 25.73 8.98 17.38
N PRO A 463 26.94 9.50 17.64
CA PRO A 463 27.14 10.78 18.35
C PRO A 463 26.45 11.98 17.67
N VAL A 464 26.53 12.10 16.35
CA VAL A 464 25.91 13.19 15.61
C VAL A 464 24.38 13.12 15.69
N PHE A 465 23.79 11.93 15.57
CA PHE A 465 22.35 11.77 15.68
C PHE A 465 21.86 12.12 17.10
N ARG A 466 22.56 11.64 18.13
CA ARG A 466 22.26 11.96 19.54
C ARG A 466 22.28 13.47 19.80
N GLU A 467 23.29 14.17 19.31
CA GLU A 467 23.40 15.62 19.42
C GLU A 467 22.22 16.32 18.73
N ARG A 468 21.99 16.04 17.43
CA ARG A 468 20.94 16.69 16.64
C ARG A 468 19.53 16.42 17.17
N PHE A 469 19.26 15.18 17.57
CA PHE A 469 17.98 14.80 18.18
C PHE A 469 17.75 15.51 19.51
N SER A 470 18.76 15.53 20.38
CA SER A 470 18.65 16.18 21.70
C SER A 470 18.43 17.69 21.58
N ASP A 471 19.17 18.36 20.69
CA ASP A 471 19.00 19.78 20.43
C ASP A 471 17.59 20.09 19.91
N ALA A 472 17.11 19.29 18.94
CA ALA A 472 15.77 19.44 18.37
C ALA A 472 14.67 19.21 19.43
N LEU A 473 14.76 18.13 20.21
CA LEU A 473 13.75 17.82 21.23
C LEU A 473 13.71 18.87 22.34
N ASN A 474 14.89 19.35 22.79
CA ASN A 474 14.97 20.43 23.77
C ASN A 474 14.36 21.74 23.25
N SER A 475 14.61 22.09 21.97
CA SER A 475 13.98 23.25 21.34
C SER A 475 12.45 23.11 21.27
N ILE A 476 11.94 21.94 20.90
CA ILE A 476 10.48 21.71 20.88
C ILE A 476 9.86 21.90 22.27
N TRP A 477 10.52 21.43 23.33
CA TRP A 477 10.01 21.59 24.71
C TRP A 477 10.12 23.01 25.23
N SER A 478 11.16 23.80 24.85
CA SER A 478 11.38 25.15 25.36
C SER A 478 10.65 26.21 24.56
N ASP A 479 10.64 26.10 23.24
CA ASP A 479 10.21 27.15 22.32
C ASP A 479 8.92 26.82 21.58
N GLY A 480 8.51 25.52 21.59
CA GLY A 480 7.37 25.00 20.85
C GLY A 480 7.72 24.59 19.41
N VAL A 481 6.76 23.92 18.76
CA VAL A 481 6.91 23.37 17.41
C VAL A 481 7.13 24.47 16.39
N GLU A 482 6.26 25.49 16.35
CA GLU A 482 6.36 26.57 15.35
C GLU A 482 7.72 27.25 15.39
N LYS A 483 8.18 27.65 16.59
CA LYS A 483 9.45 28.35 16.73
C LYS A 483 10.64 27.46 16.38
N THR A 484 10.59 26.18 16.71
CA THR A 484 11.63 25.21 16.35
C THR A 484 11.71 25.04 14.83
N LEU A 485 10.57 24.94 14.14
CA LEU A 485 10.53 24.90 12.67
C LEU A 485 11.07 26.19 12.04
N GLU A 486 10.69 27.37 12.57
CA GLU A 486 11.23 28.64 12.11
C GLU A 486 12.76 28.69 12.23
N ASN A 487 13.31 28.29 13.37
CA ASN A 487 14.74 28.27 13.60
C ASN A 487 15.44 27.33 12.60
N TYR A 488 14.94 26.11 12.40
CA TYR A 488 15.49 25.18 11.41
C TYR A 488 15.47 25.74 9.97
N LEU A 489 14.43 26.49 9.61
CA LEU A 489 14.27 27.08 8.29
C LEU A 489 15.16 28.31 8.02
N GLN A 490 15.76 28.92 9.06
CA GLN A 490 16.67 30.08 8.94
C GLN A 490 18.10 29.66 8.61
N PHE A 491 18.49 28.45 8.87
CA PHE A 491 19.80 27.85 8.57
C PHE A 491 19.79 27.10 7.25
#